data_fd8967cbdfdbb0239a3734b67488372d
#
_entry.id   fd8967cbdfdbb0239a3734b67488372d
#
_cell.length_a   1.000
_cell.length_b   1.000
_cell.length_c   1.000
_cell.angle_alpha   90.00
_cell.angle_beta   90.00
_cell.angle_gamma   90.00
#
_symmetry.space_group_name_H-M   'P 1'
#
loop_
_entity.id
_entity.type
_entity.pdbx_description
1 polymer ?
#
loop_
_entity_poly.entity_id
_entity_poly.type
_entity_poly.pdbx_seq_one_letter_code
_entity_poly.pdbx_strand_id
1 'polypeptide(L)'
;MGHAISDWWNDYSTWDVPAYDENGAGVCYYEPAPDDISDIFPNAKRVKSKNQRRRWQDTENGDIYEWDYQHGDIEIYNKRGKHKGSINPKTKKKKPPVPGRRTEK
;
A
#
# COMPACT_ATOMS: atom_id res chain seq x y z
N MET A 1 14.31 -16.45 6.89
CA MET A 1 14.93 -16.12 6.03
C MET A 1 15.21 -14.80 6.01
N GLY A 2 16.29 -14.56 6.05
CA GLY A 2 16.63 -13.26 6.02
C GLY A 2 16.03 -12.73 4.78
N HIS A 3 15.03 -12.12 4.91
CA HIS A 3 14.36 -11.68 3.75
C HIS A 3 15.12 -10.56 3.13
N ALA A 4 15.42 -10.70 1.89
CA ALA A 4 15.75 -9.56 1.11
C ALA A 4 14.53 -8.68 1.08
N ILE A 5 14.72 -7.45 0.69
CA ILE A 5 13.63 -6.50 0.62
C ILE A 5 12.48 -7.02 -0.21
N SER A 6 12.78 -7.69 -1.31
CA SER A 6 11.74 -8.23 -2.16
C SER A 6 10.98 -9.36 -1.49
N ASP A 7 11.60 -10.03 -0.55
CA ASP A 7 10.94 -11.14 0.12
C ASP A 7 9.84 -10.66 1.04
N TRP A 8 9.93 -9.46 1.50
CA TRP A 8 8.92 -8.88 2.32
C TRP A 8 7.56 -8.88 1.60
N TRP A 9 7.58 -8.62 0.31
CA TRP A 9 6.37 -8.67 -0.48
C TRP A 9 5.98 -10.09 -0.85
N ASN A 10 6.94 -10.96 -0.99
CA ASN A 10 6.67 -12.31 -1.45
C ASN A 10 6.28 -13.25 -0.33
N ASP A 11 6.51 -12.84 0.90
CA ASP A 11 6.18 -13.67 2.03
C ASP A 11 4.74 -13.40 2.47
N TYR A 12 3.84 -13.69 1.58
CA TYR A 12 2.44 -13.47 1.85
C TYR A 12 1.89 -14.43 2.89
N SER A 13 2.58 -15.51 3.14
CA SER A 13 2.13 -16.41 4.17
C SER A 13 2.10 -15.72 5.52
N THR A 14 3.05 -14.84 5.76
CA THR A 14 3.07 -14.08 7.01
C THR A 14 2.01 -13.00 7.02
N TRP A 15 1.69 -12.48 5.86
CA TRP A 15 0.75 -11.37 5.75
C TRP A 15 -0.67 -11.85 5.75
N ASP A 16 -0.89 -13.03 5.21
CA ASP A 16 -2.23 -13.56 5.07
C ASP A 16 -2.75 -14.20 6.34
N VAL A 17 -1.86 -14.55 7.25
CA VAL A 17 -2.29 -15.15 8.49
C VAL A 17 -3.34 -14.31 9.19
N PRO A 18 -3.16 -13.00 9.30
CA PRO A 18 -4.20 -12.18 9.92
C PRO A 18 -5.48 -12.09 9.11
N ALA A 19 -5.46 -12.53 7.88
CA ALA A 19 -6.65 -12.48 7.04
C ALA A 19 -7.65 -13.55 7.40
N TYR A 20 -7.28 -14.47 8.28
CA TYR A 20 -8.15 -15.51 8.73
C TYR A 20 -8.42 -15.34 10.21
N ASP A 21 -9.64 -15.60 10.62
CA ASP A 21 -9.91 -15.57 12.02
C ASP A 21 -9.34 -16.82 12.66
N GLU A 22 -9.44 -16.89 13.97
CA GLU A 22 -8.89 -18.00 14.71
C GLU A 22 -9.61 -19.29 14.45
N ASN A 23 -10.79 -19.21 13.93
CA ASN A 23 -11.59 -20.39 13.65
C ASN A 23 -11.31 -20.93 12.27
N GLY A 24 -10.43 -20.30 11.54
CA GLY A 24 -10.11 -20.75 10.20
C GLY A 24 -11.23 -20.55 9.22
N ALA A 25 -12.07 -19.58 9.48
CA ALA A 25 -13.21 -19.34 8.61
C ALA A 25 -12.83 -18.71 7.28
N GLY A 26 -11.60 -18.39 7.09
CA GLY A 26 -11.17 -17.81 5.83
C GLY A 26 -11.68 -16.40 5.60
N VAL A 27 -11.99 -15.72 6.66
CA VAL A 27 -12.49 -14.36 6.54
C VAL A 27 -11.37 -13.45 6.09
N CYS A 28 -11.57 -12.79 4.97
CA CYS A 28 -10.57 -11.87 4.48
C CYS A 28 -10.62 -10.60 5.31
N TYR A 29 -9.48 -10.25 5.85
CA TYR A 29 -9.38 -9.09 6.73
C TYR A 29 -9.05 -7.86 5.90
N TYR A 30 -9.92 -6.88 5.97
CA TYR A 30 -9.73 -5.64 5.22
C TYR A 30 -9.57 -4.48 6.17
N GLU A 31 -8.56 -3.66 5.90
CA GLU A 31 -8.42 -2.38 6.58
C GLU A 31 -9.10 -1.32 5.73
N PRO A 32 -10.08 -0.61 6.27
CA PRO A 32 -10.75 0.41 5.48
C PRO A 32 -9.80 1.54 5.13
N ALA A 33 -9.94 2.05 3.92
CA ALA A 33 -9.10 3.13 3.44
C ALA A 33 -9.39 4.42 4.20
N PRO A 34 -8.38 5.22 4.50
CA PRO A 34 -8.60 6.54 5.06
C PRO A 34 -9.22 7.45 4.00
N ASP A 35 -9.97 8.43 4.45
CA ASP A 35 -10.54 9.40 3.53
C ASP A 35 -9.50 10.39 3.05
N ASP A 36 -8.53 10.68 3.89
CA ASP A 36 -7.54 11.70 3.64
C ASP A 36 -6.19 11.25 4.17
N ILE A 37 -5.14 11.48 3.41
CA ILE A 37 -3.78 11.15 3.82
C ILE A 37 -2.88 12.38 3.89
N SER A 38 -3.47 13.57 3.96
CA SER A 38 -2.70 14.80 3.93
C SER A 38 -1.87 15.03 5.18
N ASP A 39 -2.13 14.32 6.26
CA ASP A 39 -1.29 14.39 7.44
C ASP A 39 0.07 13.72 7.21
N ILE A 40 0.16 12.83 6.23
CA ILE A 40 1.42 12.18 5.87
C ILE A 40 1.94 12.76 4.57
N PHE A 41 1.06 12.97 3.62
CA PHE A 41 1.40 13.48 2.29
C PHE A 41 0.56 14.73 2.03
N PRO A 42 1.06 15.90 2.42
CA PRO A 42 0.24 17.13 2.38
C PRO A 42 -0.25 17.53 0.99
N ASN A 43 0.44 17.09 -0.05
CA ASN A 43 0.05 17.43 -1.41
C ASN A 43 -0.75 16.32 -2.09
N ALA A 44 -1.14 15.30 -1.36
CA ALA A 44 -1.91 14.20 -1.94
C ALA A 44 -3.35 14.62 -2.15
N LYS A 45 -3.84 14.43 -3.37
CA LYS A 45 -5.20 14.74 -3.73
C LYS A 45 -5.88 13.48 -4.25
N ARG A 46 -7.10 13.25 -3.82
CA ARG A 46 -7.85 12.08 -4.24
C ARG A 46 -8.09 12.10 -5.74
N VAL A 47 -7.81 11.00 -6.41
CA VAL A 47 -8.03 10.89 -7.84
C VAL A 47 -8.81 9.61 -8.14
N LYS A 48 -9.28 9.51 -9.39
CA LYS A 48 -10.04 8.35 -9.81
C LYS A 48 -9.17 7.10 -9.78
N SER A 49 -9.73 6.03 -9.24
CA SER A 49 -9.03 4.76 -9.18
C SER A 49 -8.93 4.13 -10.57
N LYS A 50 -7.82 3.52 -10.85
CA LYS A 50 -7.60 2.77 -12.08
C LYS A 50 -7.70 1.26 -11.87
N ASN A 51 -7.74 0.82 -10.60
CA ASN A 51 -7.68 -0.60 -10.28
C ASN A 51 -8.50 -0.96 -9.05
N GLN A 52 -9.56 -0.23 -8.79
CA GLN A 52 -10.46 -0.45 -7.66
C GLN A 52 -9.85 -0.13 -6.29
N ARG A 53 -8.62 0.32 -6.25
CA ARG A 53 -8.00 0.76 -5.01
C ARG A 53 -8.18 2.26 -4.86
N ARG A 54 -8.39 2.72 -3.62
CA ARG A 54 -8.44 4.16 -3.38
C ARG A 54 -7.10 4.75 -3.74
N ARG A 55 -7.13 5.87 -4.43
CA ARG A 55 -5.93 6.42 -5.03
C ARG A 55 -5.83 7.92 -4.81
N TRP A 56 -4.62 8.37 -4.57
CA TRP A 56 -4.30 9.80 -4.48
C TRP A 56 -3.12 10.08 -5.38
N GLN A 57 -2.93 11.33 -5.69
CA GLN A 57 -1.76 11.75 -6.46
C GLN A 57 -1.21 13.03 -5.88
N ASP A 58 0.11 13.09 -5.78
CA ASP A 58 0.79 14.29 -5.31
C ASP A 58 0.69 15.36 -6.37
N THR A 59 0.23 16.55 -5.97
CA THR A 59 0.00 17.63 -6.93
C THR A 59 1.29 18.32 -7.37
N GLU A 60 2.38 18.08 -6.66
CA GLU A 60 3.66 18.70 -6.99
C GLU A 60 4.59 17.77 -7.76
N ASN A 61 4.83 16.58 -7.24
CA ASN A 61 5.81 15.71 -7.89
C ASN A 61 5.17 14.58 -8.70
N GLY A 62 3.86 14.42 -8.61
CA GLY A 62 3.16 13.40 -9.39
C GLY A 62 3.19 12.01 -8.82
N ASP A 63 3.72 11.83 -7.61
CA ASP A 63 3.71 10.51 -6.98
C ASP A 63 2.29 10.00 -6.82
N ILE A 64 2.14 8.70 -6.94
CA ILE A 64 0.84 8.04 -6.85
C ILE A 64 0.80 7.23 -5.57
N TYR A 65 -0.31 7.37 -4.83
CA TYR A 65 -0.52 6.65 -3.60
C TYR A 65 -1.74 5.77 -3.76
N GLU A 66 -1.61 4.49 -3.39
CA GLU A 66 -2.72 3.55 -3.45
C GLU A 66 -2.88 2.86 -2.12
N TRP A 67 -4.13 2.64 -1.73
CA TRP A 67 -4.41 1.98 -0.47
C TRP A 67 -4.42 0.47 -0.65
N ASP A 68 -3.65 -0.20 0.19
CA ASP A 68 -3.62 -1.65 0.23
C ASP A 68 -4.55 -2.12 1.36
N TYR A 69 -5.72 -2.57 0.97
CA TYR A 69 -6.74 -2.99 1.94
C TYR A 69 -6.32 -4.19 2.76
N GLN A 70 -5.51 -5.04 2.20
CA GLN A 70 -5.10 -6.26 2.87
C GLN A 70 -4.08 -5.99 3.96
N HIS A 71 -3.15 -5.10 3.70
CA HIS A 71 -2.05 -4.85 4.61
C HIS A 71 -2.19 -3.56 5.41
N GLY A 72 -3.15 -2.71 5.05
CA GLY A 72 -3.33 -1.45 5.75
C GLY A 72 -2.21 -0.46 5.50
N ASP A 73 -1.58 -0.53 4.34
CA ASP A 73 -0.47 0.33 3.97
C ASP A 73 -0.83 1.22 2.80
N ILE A 74 -0.17 2.36 2.72
CA ILE A 74 -0.24 3.22 1.56
C ILE A 74 0.95 2.87 0.66
N GLU A 75 0.65 2.37 -0.54
CA GLU A 75 1.68 2.04 -1.52
C GLU A 75 2.03 3.29 -2.29
N ILE A 76 3.32 3.56 -2.43
CA ILE A 76 3.79 4.78 -3.07
C ILE A 76 4.47 4.42 -4.38
N TYR A 77 4.04 5.08 -5.47
CA TYR A 77 4.61 4.89 -6.79
C TYR A 77 5.00 6.25 -7.34
N ASN A 78 6.01 6.28 -8.20
CA ASN A 78 6.35 7.55 -8.84
C ASN A 78 5.35 7.83 -9.96
N LYS A 79 5.48 8.99 -10.60
CA LYS A 79 4.55 9.41 -11.65
C LYS A 79 4.56 8.47 -12.86
N ARG A 80 5.55 7.62 -12.97
CA ARG A 80 5.63 6.61 -14.04
C ARG A 80 5.05 5.28 -13.62
N GLY A 81 4.56 5.17 -12.39
CA GLY A 81 3.97 3.95 -11.89
C GLY A 81 4.94 2.97 -11.26
N LYS A 82 6.19 3.37 -11.06
CA LYS A 82 7.17 2.49 -10.45
C LYS A 82 7.09 2.59 -8.93
N HIS A 83 7.14 1.44 -8.27
CA HIS A 83 6.99 1.37 -6.81
C HIS A 83 8.16 2.06 -6.10
N LYS A 84 7.84 2.90 -5.14
CA LYS A 84 8.82 3.62 -4.34
C LYS A 84 8.89 3.14 -2.91
N GLY A 85 7.91 2.37 -2.47
CA GLY A 85 7.85 1.90 -1.10
C GLY A 85 6.43 1.98 -0.59
N SER A 86 6.28 1.81 0.71
CA SER A 86 4.98 1.94 1.35
C SER A 86 5.13 2.49 2.75
N ILE A 87 4.03 2.95 3.32
CA ILE A 87 4.02 3.46 4.68
C ILE A 87 2.72 3.04 5.36
N ASN A 88 2.82 2.62 6.61
CA ASN A 88 1.65 2.36 7.42
C ASN A 88 1.20 3.67 8.07
N PRO A 89 -0.01 4.16 7.78
CA PRO A 89 -0.43 5.47 8.27
C PRO A 89 -0.62 5.52 9.78
N LYS A 90 -0.84 4.38 10.42
CA LYS A 90 -1.03 4.34 11.88
C LYS A 90 0.28 4.35 12.62
N THR A 91 1.25 3.55 12.16
CA THR A 91 2.52 3.41 12.85
C THR A 91 3.62 4.28 12.24
N LYS A 92 3.38 4.78 11.03
CA LYS A 92 4.35 5.55 10.25
C LYS A 92 5.56 4.73 9.85
N LYS A 93 5.46 3.41 9.92
CA LYS A 93 6.54 2.55 9.47
C LYS A 93 6.62 2.55 7.97
N LYS A 94 7.81 2.78 7.44
CA LYS A 94 8.07 2.78 6.01
C LYS A 94 8.67 1.47 5.60
N LYS A 95 8.36 1.04 4.38
CA LYS A 95 8.91 -0.16 3.79
C LYS A 95 9.53 0.17 2.46
N PRO A 96 10.59 -0.56 2.09
CA PRO A 96 11.36 -0.20 0.89
C PRO A 96 10.61 -0.56 -0.40
N PRO A 97 11.08 -0.04 -1.53
CA PRO A 97 10.47 -0.36 -2.82
C PRO A 97 10.65 -1.82 -3.18
N VAL A 98 9.70 -2.34 -3.94
CA VAL A 98 9.76 -3.71 -4.45
C VAL A 98 10.10 -3.62 -5.93
N PRO A 99 11.25 -4.16 -6.34
CA PRO A 99 11.64 -4.11 -7.74
C PRO A 99 10.60 -4.80 -8.62
N GLY A 100 10.28 -4.16 -9.72
CA GLY A 100 9.33 -4.71 -10.68
C GLY A 100 7.87 -4.45 -10.38
N ARG A 101 7.54 -3.94 -9.20
CA ARG A 101 6.16 -3.62 -8.87
C ARG A 101 5.76 -2.30 -9.52
N ARG A 102 4.62 -2.28 -10.14
CA ARG A 102 4.14 -1.11 -10.87
C ARG A 102 2.64 -0.93 -10.68
N THR A 103 2.18 0.28 -10.93
CA THR A 103 0.76 0.57 -11.00
C THR A 103 0.47 1.33 -12.28
N GLU A 104 -0.80 1.48 -12.60
CA GLU A 104 -1.19 2.28 -13.76
C GLU A 104 -1.10 3.75 -13.41
N LYS A 105 -0.45 4.48 -14.27
CA LYS A 105 -0.27 5.91 -14.09
C LYS A 105 -1.37 6.73 -14.73
#